data_5d891bbce014c0c3f60416a8a4c6a2ab
#
_entry.id   5d891bbce014c0c3f60416a8a4c6a2ab
#
_cell.length_a   1.000
_cell.length_b   1.000
_cell.length_c   1.000
_cell.angle_alpha   90.00
_cell.angle_beta   90.00
_cell.angle_gamma   90.00
#
_symmetry.space_group_name_H-M   'P 1'
#
loop_
_entity.id
_entity.type
_entity.pdbx_description
1 polymer ?
#
loop_
_entity_poly.entity_id
_entity_poly.type
_entity_poly.pdbx_seq_one_letter_code
_entity_poly.pdbx_strand_id
1 'polypeptide(L)'
;ANGMPEAIHFTVSEKEINKIVYTPHIYLIDINIDGTDHKAVIKEIQFHPVKDNVLHVDFYEVNAEKPIVMAVPIAPKGLAEGVRAGGRLNAMVRKLKVRAPYAAIPEKLEIDVTSLGLGKSIKAGSLHFEGLELVTPKEVVVLTVKMTRAARGAAAAAAEA
;
A
#
# COMPACT_ATOMS: atom_id res chain seq x y z
N ALA A 1 20.14 6.50 -4.50
CA ALA A 1 20.20 5.26 -5.29
C ALA A 1 21.00 4.20 -4.55
N ASN A 2 20.60 2.92 -4.72
CA ASN A 2 21.22 1.80 -4.02
C ASN A 2 22.53 1.42 -4.73
N GLY A 3 23.55 2.24 -4.64
CA GLY A 3 24.86 1.99 -5.25
C GLY A 3 25.50 3.19 -5.93
N MET A 4 24.74 4.25 -6.18
CA MET A 4 25.33 5.49 -6.71
C MET A 4 25.53 6.52 -5.59
N PRO A 5 26.68 7.20 -5.52
CA PRO A 5 26.97 8.19 -4.49
C PRO A 5 26.19 9.51 -4.69
N GLU A 6 25.64 9.75 -5.87
CA GLU A 6 24.96 11.00 -6.21
C GLU A 6 23.57 10.76 -6.81
N ALA A 7 22.65 11.69 -6.51
CA ALA A 7 21.32 11.70 -7.10
C ALA A 7 21.39 12.30 -8.52
N ILE A 8 20.80 11.60 -9.48
CA ILE A 8 20.67 12.10 -10.85
C ILE A 8 19.36 12.88 -10.95
N HIS A 9 19.44 14.12 -11.40
CA HIS A 9 18.28 14.97 -11.64
C HIS A 9 18.01 15.07 -13.15
N PHE A 10 16.79 14.81 -13.55
CA PHE A 10 16.38 14.88 -14.95
C PHE A 10 14.94 15.41 -15.08
N THR A 11 14.58 15.88 -16.24
CA THR A 11 13.23 16.36 -16.55
C THR A 11 12.57 15.44 -17.57
N VAL A 12 11.29 15.15 -17.35
CA VAL A 12 10.48 14.28 -18.22
C VAL A 12 9.18 14.99 -18.58
N SER A 13 8.61 14.63 -19.71
CA SER A 13 7.32 15.19 -20.12
C SER A 13 6.20 14.69 -19.19
N GLU A 14 5.29 15.59 -18.83
CA GLU A 14 4.12 15.26 -17.99
C GLU A 14 3.28 14.12 -18.58
N LYS A 15 3.18 14.01 -19.90
CA LYS A 15 2.41 12.98 -20.59
C LYS A 15 2.96 11.58 -20.37
N GLU A 16 4.27 11.44 -20.27
CA GLU A 16 4.95 10.15 -20.05
C GLU A 16 4.83 9.73 -18.59
N ILE A 17 5.05 10.66 -17.68
CA ILE A 17 4.91 10.42 -16.23
C ILE A 17 3.48 10.04 -15.85
N ASN A 18 2.48 10.71 -16.40
CA ASN A 18 1.09 10.43 -16.07
C ASN A 18 0.67 8.99 -16.41
N LYS A 19 1.22 8.40 -17.46
CA LYS A 19 0.95 6.99 -17.80
C LYS A 19 1.40 6.02 -16.71
N ILE A 20 2.47 6.35 -16.00
CA ILE A 20 3.09 5.52 -14.97
C ILE A 20 2.46 5.79 -13.60
N VAL A 21 2.21 7.05 -13.29
CA VAL A 21 1.75 7.50 -11.97
C VAL A 21 0.30 7.11 -11.68
N TYR A 22 -0.58 7.18 -12.68
CA TYR A 22 -2.01 6.87 -12.51
C TYR A 22 -2.34 5.37 -12.54
N THR A 23 -1.35 4.51 -12.59
CA THR A 23 -1.56 3.07 -12.44
C THR A 23 -1.48 2.64 -10.98
N PRO A 24 -2.44 1.85 -10.48
CA PRO A 24 -2.48 1.43 -9.07
C PRO A 24 -1.42 0.37 -8.71
N HIS A 25 -0.66 -0.09 -9.69
CA HIS A 25 0.32 -1.16 -9.53
C HIS A 25 1.73 -0.62 -9.31
N ILE A 26 2.55 -1.42 -8.66
CA ILE A 26 3.98 -1.16 -8.49
C ILE A 26 4.68 -1.70 -9.74
N TYR A 27 5.23 -0.79 -10.54
CA TYR A 27 5.99 -1.16 -11.72
C TYR A 27 7.48 -0.96 -11.53
N LEU A 28 8.25 -1.88 -12.08
CA LEU A 28 9.65 -1.64 -12.39
C LEU A 28 9.68 -0.80 -13.67
N ILE A 29 10.31 0.33 -13.58
CA ILE A 29 10.40 1.30 -14.66
C ILE A 29 11.82 1.24 -15.19
N ASP A 30 11.96 1.00 -16.47
CA ASP A 30 13.23 1.13 -17.15
C ASP A 30 13.37 2.60 -17.61
N ILE A 31 14.32 3.31 -17.02
CA ILE A 31 14.60 4.72 -17.32
C ILE A 31 15.90 4.78 -18.07
N ASN A 32 15.87 5.25 -19.31
CA ASN A 32 17.06 5.50 -20.08
C ASN A 32 17.53 6.96 -19.88
N ILE A 33 18.70 7.12 -19.30
CA ILE A 33 19.33 8.43 -19.07
C ILE A 33 20.67 8.41 -19.80
N ASP A 34 20.83 9.29 -20.77
CA ASP A 34 22.07 9.45 -21.56
C ASP A 34 22.62 8.12 -22.14
N GLY A 35 21.70 7.22 -22.54
CA GLY A 35 22.05 5.93 -23.13
C GLY A 35 22.32 4.81 -22.10
N THR A 36 22.16 5.07 -20.82
CA THR A 36 22.26 4.09 -19.74
C THR A 36 20.89 3.72 -19.22
N ASP A 37 20.60 2.42 -19.17
CA ASP A 37 19.33 1.90 -18.65
C ASP A 37 19.40 1.71 -17.13
N HIS A 38 18.52 2.39 -16.42
CA HIS A 38 18.37 2.28 -14.98
C HIS A 38 17.02 1.65 -14.64
N LYS A 39 17.03 0.61 -13.81
CA LYS A 39 15.81 0.01 -13.28
C LYS A 39 15.43 0.70 -11.98
N ALA A 40 14.27 1.31 -11.96
CA ALA A 40 13.82 2.10 -10.82
C ALA A 40 12.37 1.83 -10.47
N VAL A 41 12.02 2.11 -9.21
CA VAL A 41 10.66 2.13 -8.71
C VAL A 41 10.31 3.52 -8.20
N ILE A 42 9.05 3.88 -8.26
CA ILE A 42 8.58 5.15 -7.72
C ILE A 42 8.59 5.07 -6.19
N LYS A 43 9.31 5.99 -5.56
CA LYS A 43 9.40 6.13 -4.11
C LYS A 43 8.37 7.11 -3.57
N GLU A 44 8.32 8.30 -4.15
CA GLU A 44 7.43 9.38 -3.75
C GLU A 44 6.97 10.20 -4.96
N ILE A 45 5.75 10.69 -4.89
CA ILE A 45 5.15 11.53 -5.92
C ILE A 45 4.57 12.76 -5.23
N GLN A 46 4.89 13.94 -5.75
CA GLN A 46 4.31 15.20 -5.30
C GLN A 46 3.38 15.75 -6.38
N PHE A 47 2.14 15.99 -5.96
CA PHE A 47 1.11 16.57 -6.82
C PHE A 47 0.89 18.04 -6.50
N HIS A 48 0.50 18.79 -7.52
CA HIS A 48 0.06 20.16 -7.33
C HIS A 48 -1.30 20.19 -6.62
N PRO A 49 -1.47 20.91 -5.49
CA PRO A 49 -2.66 20.81 -4.63
C PRO A 49 -3.97 21.26 -5.28
N VAL A 50 -3.91 22.00 -6.39
CA VAL A 50 -5.09 22.55 -7.08
C VAL A 50 -5.29 21.95 -8.46
N LYS A 51 -4.21 21.66 -9.18
CA LYS A 51 -4.24 21.20 -10.57
C LYS A 51 -4.13 19.68 -10.70
N ASP A 52 -3.81 18.99 -9.62
CA ASP A 52 -3.55 17.53 -9.56
C ASP A 52 -2.46 17.03 -10.54
N ASN A 53 -1.72 17.93 -11.18
CA ASN A 53 -0.60 17.53 -12.03
C ASN A 53 0.63 17.16 -11.16
N VAL A 54 1.44 16.27 -11.69
CA VAL A 54 2.68 15.84 -11.05
C VAL A 54 3.71 16.93 -11.10
N LEU A 55 4.25 17.32 -9.94
CA LEU A 55 5.32 18.31 -9.81
C LEU A 55 6.69 17.66 -9.71
N HIS A 56 6.78 16.58 -8.93
CA HIS A 56 8.04 15.91 -8.65
C HIS A 56 7.79 14.42 -8.45
N VAL A 57 8.70 13.60 -8.95
CA VAL A 57 8.69 12.14 -8.75
C VAL A 57 10.08 11.71 -8.32
N ASP A 58 10.15 11.04 -7.19
CA ASP A 58 11.37 10.41 -6.70
C ASP A 58 11.40 8.96 -7.18
N PHE A 59 12.41 8.64 -7.96
CA PHE A 59 12.72 7.28 -8.36
C PHE A 59 13.81 6.70 -7.46
N TYR A 60 13.64 5.44 -7.11
CA TYR A 60 14.64 4.69 -6.38
C TYR A 60 15.19 3.59 -7.27
N GLU A 61 16.48 3.67 -7.59
CA GLU A 61 17.14 2.66 -8.39
C GLU A 61 17.18 1.33 -7.64
N VAL A 62 16.75 0.28 -8.31
CA VAL A 62 16.62 -1.05 -7.72
C VAL A 62 17.73 -1.95 -8.23
N ASN A 63 18.48 -2.52 -7.30
CA ASN A 63 19.41 -3.60 -7.58
C ASN A 63 18.77 -4.91 -7.13
N ALA A 64 18.85 -5.96 -7.98
CA ALA A 64 18.17 -7.23 -7.73
C ALA A 64 18.56 -7.91 -6.40
N GLU A 65 19.78 -7.65 -5.92
CA GLU A 65 20.34 -8.28 -4.71
C GLU A 65 20.05 -7.53 -3.40
N LYS A 66 19.69 -6.24 -3.49
CA LYS A 66 19.52 -5.42 -2.28
C LYS A 66 18.06 -5.30 -1.86
N PRO A 67 17.72 -5.56 -0.60
CA PRO A 67 16.37 -5.35 -0.11
C PRO A 67 16.00 -3.86 -0.13
N ILE A 68 14.84 -3.56 -0.67
CA ILE A 68 14.28 -2.21 -0.72
C ILE A 68 13.10 -2.07 0.24
N VAL A 69 12.87 -0.86 0.71
CA VAL A 69 11.67 -0.52 1.49
C VAL A 69 10.66 0.15 0.57
N MET A 70 9.51 -0.47 0.45
CA MET A 70 8.45 0.00 -0.44
C MET A 70 7.09 0.00 0.26
N ALA A 71 6.20 0.91 -0.15
CA ALA A 71 4.83 0.97 0.33
C ALA A 71 3.91 0.22 -0.62
N VAL A 72 3.50 -0.99 -0.23
CA VAL A 72 2.63 -1.88 -1.02
C VAL A 72 1.16 -1.66 -0.63
N PRO A 73 0.25 -1.53 -1.61
CA PRO A 73 -1.17 -1.39 -1.33
C PRO A 73 -1.74 -2.69 -0.74
N ILE A 74 -2.71 -2.53 0.16
CA ILE A 74 -3.43 -3.65 0.75
C ILE A 74 -4.73 -3.91 0.01
N ALA A 75 -5.07 -5.18 -0.18
CA ALA A 75 -6.34 -5.64 -0.71
C ALA A 75 -7.01 -6.58 0.31
N PRO A 76 -8.17 -6.22 0.88
CA PRO A 76 -8.93 -7.13 1.72
C PRO A 76 -9.47 -8.29 0.87
N LYS A 77 -9.26 -9.52 1.33
CA LYS A 77 -9.75 -10.74 0.72
C LYS A 77 -10.87 -11.34 1.56
N GLY A 78 -11.95 -11.73 0.91
CA GLY A 78 -13.11 -12.32 1.59
C GLY A 78 -14.12 -11.27 2.06
N LEU A 79 -15.20 -11.75 2.70
CA LEU A 79 -16.26 -10.92 3.27
C LEU A 79 -16.23 -11.07 4.79
N ALA A 80 -15.91 -9.99 5.50
CA ALA A 80 -15.83 -9.98 6.95
C ALA A 80 -17.18 -10.34 7.60
N GLU A 81 -17.17 -11.21 8.62
CA GLU A 81 -18.37 -11.53 9.42
C GLU A 81 -19.04 -10.27 10.00
N GLY A 82 -18.23 -9.32 10.43
CA GLY A 82 -18.73 -8.05 10.93
C GLY A 82 -19.45 -7.21 9.88
N VAL A 83 -19.11 -7.35 8.59
CA VAL A 83 -19.82 -6.70 7.49
C VAL A 83 -21.16 -7.41 7.24
N ARG A 84 -21.20 -8.76 7.33
CA ARG A 84 -22.45 -9.52 7.27
C ARG A 84 -23.41 -9.15 8.38
N ALA A 85 -22.88 -8.83 9.56
CA ALA A 85 -23.65 -8.36 10.71
C ALA A 85 -24.00 -6.86 10.66
N GLY A 86 -23.87 -6.21 9.50
CA GLY A 86 -24.25 -4.81 9.28
C GLY A 86 -23.17 -3.79 9.65
N GLY A 87 -21.93 -4.23 9.89
CA GLY A 87 -20.77 -3.35 10.07
C GLY A 87 -20.24 -2.84 8.74
N ARG A 88 -19.32 -1.86 8.82
CA ARG A 88 -18.60 -1.33 7.66
C ARG A 88 -17.11 -1.56 7.82
N LEU A 89 -16.51 -2.24 6.85
CA LEU A 89 -15.05 -2.39 6.76
C LEU A 89 -14.43 -1.04 6.43
N ASN A 90 -13.46 -0.62 7.23
CA ASN A 90 -12.73 0.62 7.04
C ASN A 90 -11.22 0.34 7.05
N ALA A 91 -10.54 0.71 5.97
CA ALA A 91 -9.10 0.66 5.90
C ALA A 91 -8.52 1.94 6.52
N MET A 92 -7.85 1.79 7.66
CA MET A 92 -7.15 2.90 8.33
C MET A 92 -5.85 3.24 7.61
N VAL A 93 -5.18 2.22 7.09
CA VAL A 93 -3.97 2.33 6.29
C VAL A 93 -4.23 1.68 4.94
N ARG A 94 -3.88 2.36 3.86
CA ARG A 94 -4.08 1.84 2.49
C ARG A 94 -2.84 1.16 1.92
N LYS A 95 -1.66 1.46 2.48
CA LYS A 95 -0.37 0.93 2.04
C LYS A 95 0.45 0.53 3.26
N LEU A 96 1.11 -0.62 3.22
CA LEU A 96 2.04 -1.06 4.25
C LEU A 96 3.48 -0.94 3.73
N LYS A 97 4.37 -0.43 4.58
CA LYS A 97 5.80 -0.40 4.28
C LYS A 97 6.40 -1.76 4.55
N VAL A 98 6.93 -2.38 3.51
CA VAL A 98 7.60 -3.68 3.57
C VAL A 98 9.04 -3.54 3.09
N ARG A 99 9.92 -4.37 3.62
CA ARG A 99 11.30 -4.52 3.18
C ARG A 99 11.47 -5.91 2.60
N ALA A 100 11.87 -5.98 1.35
CA ALA A 100 12.21 -7.25 0.68
C ALA A 100 13.04 -6.99 -0.58
N PRO A 101 13.67 -8.02 -1.16
CA PRO A 101 14.17 -7.94 -2.53
C PRO A 101 13.00 -7.64 -3.47
N TYR A 102 13.24 -6.85 -4.50
CA TYR A 102 12.18 -6.44 -5.44
C TYR A 102 11.38 -7.63 -6.00
N ALA A 103 12.08 -8.70 -6.34
CA ALA A 103 11.45 -9.91 -6.91
C ALA A 103 10.44 -10.60 -5.96
N ALA A 104 10.55 -10.39 -4.66
CA ALA A 104 9.66 -10.96 -3.65
C ALA A 104 8.48 -10.04 -3.28
N ILE A 105 8.46 -8.79 -3.76
CA ILE A 105 7.41 -7.82 -3.43
C ILE A 105 6.20 -8.05 -4.34
N PRO A 106 5.04 -8.44 -3.80
CA PRO A 106 3.82 -8.59 -4.59
C PRO A 106 3.22 -7.22 -4.93
N GLU A 107 2.44 -7.15 -5.99
CA GLU A 107 1.72 -5.93 -6.39
C GLU A 107 0.73 -5.46 -5.33
N LYS A 108 0.13 -6.40 -4.60
CA LYS A 108 -0.86 -6.14 -3.54
C LYS A 108 -0.65 -7.11 -2.39
N LEU A 109 -0.84 -6.64 -1.16
CA LEU A 109 -0.86 -7.47 0.03
C LEU A 109 -2.30 -7.91 0.30
N GLU A 110 -2.61 -9.18 0.07
CA GLU A 110 -3.92 -9.75 0.39
C GLU A 110 -4.03 -10.00 1.88
N ILE A 111 -5.06 -9.44 2.49
CA ILE A 111 -5.36 -9.63 3.91
C ILE A 111 -6.72 -10.30 4.02
N ASP A 112 -6.74 -11.52 4.57
CA ASP A 112 -7.98 -12.21 4.84
C ASP A 112 -8.74 -11.53 5.99
N VAL A 113 -9.95 -11.07 5.68
CA VAL A 113 -10.84 -10.38 6.62
C VAL A 113 -12.03 -11.22 7.03
N THR A 114 -12.13 -12.47 6.57
CA THR A 114 -13.30 -13.34 6.75
C THR A 114 -13.67 -13.51 8.23
N SER A 115 -12.68 -13.71 9.10
CA SER A 115 -12.87 -13.88 10.55
C SER A 115 -13.02 -12.57 11.33
N LEU A 116 -13.07 -11.40 10.64
CA LEU A 116 -13.11 -10.11 11.29
C LEU A 116 -14.54 -9.75 11.72
N GLY A 117 -14.84 -9.84 13.02
CA GLY A 117 -16.12 -9.52 13.62
C GLY A 117 -16.37 -8.01 13.78
N LEU A 118 -17.59 -7.66 14.23
CA LEU A 118 -17.98 -6.27 14.55
C LEU A 118 -17.08 -5.66 15.62
N GLY A 119 -16.62 -4.43 15.39
CA GLY A 119 -15.78 -3.69 16.32
C GLY A 119 -14.35 -4.18 16.45
N LYS A 120 -13.99 -5.27 15.76
CA LYS A 120 -12.62 -5.79 15.76
C LYS A 120 -11.74 -5.10 14.72
N SER A 121 -10.44 -5.17 14.96
CA SER A 121 -9.41 -4.58 14.08
C SER A 121 -8.25 -5.54 13.86
N ILE A 122 -7.65 -5.47 12.69
CA ILE A 122 -6.41 -6.18 12.34
C ILE A 122 -5.26 -5.19 12.47
N LYS A 123 -4.26 -5.56 13.28
CA LYS A 123 -3.02 -4.78 13.44
C LYS A 123 -1.94 -5.30 12.49
N ALA A 124 -0.99 -4.45 12.13
CA ALA A 124 0.14 -4.82 11.29
C ALA A 124 0.95 -6.00 11.89
N GLY A 125 1.05 -6.06 13.23
CA GLY A 125 1.79 -7.13 13.93
C GLY A 125 1.15 -8.51 13.87
N SER A 126 -0.13 -8.62 13.50
CA SER A 126 -0.80 -9.91 13.30
C SER A 126 -0.72 -10.43 11.86
N LEU A 127 -0.13 -9.64 10.96
CA LEU A 127 0.04 -9.99 9.57
C LEU A 127 1.42 -10.60 9.34
N HIS A 128 1.44 -11.76 8.72
CA HIS A 128 2.67 -12.43 8.29
C HIS A 128 2.61 -12.65 6.78
N PHE A 129 3.63 -12.19 6.09
CA PHE A 129 3.80 -12.41 4.66
C PHE A 129 5.12 -13.11 4.43
N GLU A 130 5.12 -14.20 3.67
CA GLU A 130 6.32 -14.97 3.35
C GLU A 130 7.31 -14.13 2.55
N GLY A 131 8.56 -14.08 3.01
CA GLY A 131 9.62 -13.34 2.33
C GLY A 131 9.58 -11.81 2.45
N LEU A 132 8.65 -11.24 3.24
CA LEU A 132 8.51 -9.81 3.44
C LEU A 132 8.71 -9.43 4.90
N GLU A 133 9.56 -8.45 5.15
CA GLU A 133 9.71 -7.84 6.46
C GLU A 133 8.84 -6.60 6.57
N LEU A 134 7.88 -6.58 7.51
CA LEU A 134 7.04 -5.41 7.76
C LEU A 134 7.84 -4.34 8.52
N VAL A 135 8.06 -3.19 7.88
CA VAL A 135 8.69 -2.01 8.48
C VAL A 135 7.66 -1.17 9.23
N THR A 136 6.38 -1.29 8.87
CA THR A 136 5.28 -0.62 9.56
C THR A 136 5.20 -1.08 11.02
N PRO A 137 5.06 -0.16 12.02
CA PRO A 137 4.97 -0.53 13.43
C PRO A 137 3.84 -1.53 13.69
N LYS A 138 4.11 -2.55 14.51
CA LYS A 138 3.19 -3.66 14.81
C LYS A 138 1.85 -3.23 15.42
N GLU A 139 1.82 -2.10 16.09
CA GLU A 139 0.63 -1.55 16.76
C GLU A 139 -0.32 -0.82 15.80
N VAL A 140 0.12 -0.51 14.59
CA VAL A 140 -0.71 0.21 13.61
C VAL A 140 -1.90 -0.65 13.20
N VAL A 141 -3.10 -0.10 13.39
CA VAL A 141 -4.34 -0.72 12.92
C VAL A 141 -4.43 -0.54 11.41
N VAL A 142 -4.52 -1.66 10.71
CA VAL A 142 -4.57 -1.69 9.24
C VAL A 142 -6.01 -1.67 8.75
N LEU A 143 -6.83 -2.58 9.26
CA LEU A 143 -8.23 -2.74 8.92
C LEU A 143 -9.09 -2.79 10.19
N THR A 144 -10.27 -2.20 10.15
CA THR A 144 -11.23 -2.26 11.25
C THR A 144 -12.66 -2.36 10.71
N VAL A 145 -13.52 -3.10 11.40
CA VAL A 145 -14.95 -3.11 11.11
C VAL A 145 -15.65 -2.20 12.12
N LYS A 146 -16.16 -1.07 11.64
CA LYS A 146 -16.94 -0.14 12.46
C LYS A 146 -18.40 -0.59 12.55
N MET A 147 -18.98 -0.47 13.75
CA MET A 147 -20.41 -0.67 13.95
C MET A 147 -21.19 0.49 13.33
N THR A 148 -22.16 0.16 12.49
CA THR A 148 -23.13 1.15 11.97
C THR A 148 -24.26 1.36 12.98
N ARG A 149 -25.07 2.42 12.77
CA ARG A 149 -26.26 2.65 13.62
C ARG A 149 -27.25 1.48 13.54
N ALA A 150 -27.42 0.89 12.36
CA ALA A 150 -28.27 -0.27 12.16
C ALA A 150 -27.76 -1.52 12.92
N ALA A 151 -26.47 -1.78 12.88
CA ALA A 151 -25.85 -2.89 13.61
C ALA A 151 -25.94 -2.70 15.14
N ARG A 152 -25.90 -1.46 15.65
CA ARG A 152 -26.12 -1.18 17.07
C ARG A 152 -27.55 -1.49 17.50
N GLY A 153 -28.55 -1.14 16.66
CA GLY A 153 -29.95 -1.45 16.96
C GLY A 153 -30.21 -2.95 16.98
N ALA A 154 -29.66 -3.70 16.05
CA ALA A 154 -29.79 -5.16 16.03
C ALA A 154 -29.09 -5.84 17.20
N ALA A 155 -27.91 -5.36 17.61
CA ALA A 155 -27.18 -5.88 18.76
C ALA A 155 -27.89 -5.57 20.10
N ALA A 156 -28.52 -4.40 20.23
CA ALA A 156 -29.31 -4.04 21.41
C ALA A 156 -30.58 -4.89 21.51
N ALA A 157 -31.28 -5.11 20.39
CA ALA A 157 -32.46 -5.99 20.34
C ALA A 157 -32.15 -7.46 20.66
N ALA A 158 -30.95 -7.93 20.29
CA ALA A 158 -30.51 -9.29 20.61
C ALA A 158 -30.02 -9.46 22.07
N ALA A 159 -29.74 -8.37 22.77
CA ALA A 159 -29.33 -8.40 24.19
C ALA A 159 -30.53 -8.28 25.14
N GLU A 160 -31.72 -7.89 24.66
CA GLU A 160 -32.96 -7.80 25.42
C GLU A 160 -33.88 -9.02 25.23
N ALA A 161 -33.53 -9.97 24.38
CA ALA A 161 -34.25 -11.22 24.12
C ALA A 161 -33.56 -12.41 24.81
#